data_b4b541f720165d8b6d48a5617d0b1d44
#
_entry.id   b4b541f720165d8b6d48a5617d0b1d44
#
_cell.length_a   1.000
_cell.length_b   1.000
_cell.length_c   1.000
_cell.angle_alpha   90.00
_cell.angle_beta   90.00
_cell.angle_gamma   90.00
#
_symmetry.space_group_name_H-M   'P 1'
#
loop_
_entity.id
_entity.type
_entity.pdbx_description
1 polymer ?
#
loop_
_entity_poly.entity_id
_entity_poly.type
_entity_poly.pdbx_seq_one_letter_code
_entity_poly.pdbx_strand_id
1 'polypeptide(L)'
;NYTDSKSGKKGEFHHSIGFTIVELDGDLFHIRQVSADKRGNFYDLFKRVKNGVVSDNVEGAEVAVLGDIHIAHNDKKATEVSFDLLDKMKPNHTMLHDIIDCESISHHEENDPFRIMQKEENGTGDLKKELEIMLEWVKDRLKYNLVVVRSNHDDFLDRWLKSVDWRRARNKRMFLYGAEILANQPIAQKKGVISFLIENAFGDKVKTLGLDDSYRVLDWELGVHGHVGANGSRGSANQYKQMNTKMITGHTHSPSRQDGHMCVGTLSGLRVGYNKGASSWMHANALIYPDGKAQLIYIVKGKYCREIPKNFK
;
A
#
# COMPACT_ATOMS: atom_id res chain seq x y z
N ASN A 1 -10.95 33.46 -10.50
CA ASN A 1 -10.75 33.55 -11.96
C ASN A 1 -9.24 33.53 -12.25
N TYR A 2 -8.85 32.73 -13.23
CA TYR A 2 -7.46 32.68 -13.68
C TYR A 2 -7.21 33.78 -14.73
N THR A 3 -5.97 34.26 -14.78
CA THR A 3 -5.57 35.23 -15.81
C THR A 3 -5.43 34.54 -17.17
N ASP A 4 -5.69 35.23 -18.26
CA ASP A 4 -5.44 34.75 -19.63
C ASP A 4 -3.94 34.82 -19.96
N SER A 5 -3.17 34.02 -19.22
CA SER A 5 -1.72 33.89 -19.36
C SER A 5 -1.34 32.41 -19.36
N LYS A 6 -0.12 32.06 -19.78
CA LYS A 6 0.38 30.70 -19.74
C LYS A 6 0.31 30.10 -18.31
N SER A 7 0.63 30.88 -17.29
CA SER A 7 0.56 30.49 -15.90
C SER A 7 -0.88 30.32 -15.42
N GLY A 8 -1.78 31.25 -15.80
CA GLY A 8 -3.19 31.15 -15.45
C GLY A 8 -3.86 29.94 -16.09
N LYS A 9 -3.62 29.66 -17.36
CA LYS A 9 -4.14 28.44 -18.04
C LYS A 9 -3.61 27.16 -17.44
N LYS A 10 -2.34 27.13 -17.04
CA LYS A 10 -1.77 25.98 -16.31
C LYS A 10 -2.43 25.81 -14.94
N GLY A 11 -2.63 26.88 -14.18
CA GLY A 11 -3.34 26.85 -12.91
C GLY A 11 -4.77 26.36 -13.06
N GLU A 12 -5.51 26.82 -14.07
CA GLU A 12 -6.87 26.38 -14.37
C GLU A 12 -6.93 24.88 -14.72
N PHE A 13 -6.00 24.40 -15.53
CA PHE A 13 -5.89 22.99 -15.92
C PHE A 13 -5.70 22.07 -14.69
N HIS A 14 -4.86 22.49 -13.74
CA HIS A 14 -4.61 21.71 -12.52
C HIS A 14 -5.60 21.98 -11.38
N HIS A 15 -6.58 22.86 -11.59
CA HIS A 15 -7.56 23.18 -10.56
C HIS A 15 -8.43 21.97 -10.20
N SER A 16 -8.53 21.67 -8.93
CA SER A 16 -9.49 20.71 -8.40
C SER A 16 -10.46 21.42 -7.46
N ILE A 17 -11.75 21.14 -7.61
CA ILE A 17 -12.76 21.64 -6.70
C ILE A 17 -12.75 20.74 -5.47
N GLY A 18 -12.68 21.33 -4.29
CA GLY A 18 -12.68 20.59 -3.04
C GLY A 18 -12.48 21.48 -1.82
N PHE A 19 -12.36 20.84 -0.68
CA PHE A 19 -12.15 21.49 0.61
C PHE A 19 -11.46 20.53 1.57
N THR A 20 -11.07 21.02 2.74
CA THR A 20 -10.47 20.21 3.80
C THR A 20 -11.42 20.17 4.99
N ILE A 21 -11.66 18.97 5.50
CA ILE A 21 -12.36 18.74 6.77
C ILE A 21 -11.31 18.57 7.85
N VAL A 22 -11.48 19.28 8.96
CA VAL A 22 -10.70 19.12 10.19
C VAL A 22 -11.66 18.79 11.31
N GLU A 23 -11.55 17.59 11.87
CA GLU A 23 -12.32 17.15 13.03
C GLU A 23 -11.44 17.23 14.28
N LEU A 24 -11.91 17.93 15.30
CA LEU A 24 -11.23 18.00 16.60
C LEU A 24 -11.74 16.90 17.51
N ASP A 25 -10.84 16.11 18.11
CA ASP A 25 -11.12 15.00 19.02
C ASP A 25 -10.21 15.12 20.26
N GLY A 26 -10.58 16.02 21.17
CA GLY A 26 -9.75 16.40 22.32
C GLY A 26 -8.43 17.03 21.83
N ASP A 27 -7.29 16.40 22.21
CA ASP A 27 -5.95 16.83 21.81
C ASP A 27 -5.55 16.31 20.41
N LEU A 28 -6.46 15.60 19.72
CA LEU A 28 -6.22 15.07 18.40
C LEU A 28 -7.05 15.83 17.36
N PHE A 29 -6.59 15.73 16.13
CA PHE A 29 -7.40 16.17 14.99
C PHE A 29 -7.24 15.19 13.83
N HIS A 30 -8.30 15.07 13.02
CA HIS A 30 -8.31 14.27 11.80
C HIS A 30 -8.50 15.21 10.63
N ILE A 31 -7.63 15.10 9.63
CA ILE A 31 -7.69 15.91 8.41
C ILE A 31 -8.06 15.02 7.24
N ARG A 32 -9.01 15.46 6.43
CA ARG A 32 -9.35 14.83 5.16
C ARG A 32 -9.51 15.88 4.07
N GLN A 33 -8.85 15.66 2.95
CA GLN A 33 -9.04 16.44 1.74
C GLN A 33 -10.16 15.83 0.91
N VAL A 34 -11.22 16.58 0.68
CA VAL A 34 -12.39 16.15 -0.09
C VAL A 34 -12.32 16.77 -1.46
N SER A 35 -12.49 15.95 -2.51
CA SER A 35 -12.66 16.42 -3.88
C SER A 35 -14.13 16.41 -4.25
N ALA A 36 -14.62 17.49 -4.84
CA ALA A 36 -16.00 17.62 -5.31
C ALA A 36 -16.05 17.71 -6.85
N ASP A 37 -17.20 17.39 -7.43
CA ASP A 37 -17.46 17.68 -8.84
C ASP A 37 -17.87 19.16 -9.06
N LYS A 38 -18.07 19.56 -10.32
CA LYS A 38 -18.50 20.93 -10.68
C LYS A 38 -19.87 21.33 -10.13
N ARG A 39 -20.67 20.37 -9.66
CA ARG A 39 -21.98 20.58 -9.06
C ARG A 39 -21.94 20.59 -7.52
N GLY A 40 -20.74 20.42 -6.94
CA GLY A 40 -20.55 20.33 -5.49
C GLY A 40 -20.89 18.95 -4.91
N ASN A 41 -21.01 17.90 -5.72
CA ASN A 41 -21.21 16.54 -5.22
C ASN A 41 -19.89 15.96 -4.75
N PHE A 42 -19.89 15.21 -3.64
CA PHE A 42 -18.70 14.57 -3.08
C PHE A 42 -19.03 13.40 -2.17
N TYR A 43 -18.00 12.62 -1.84
CA TYR A 43 -17.99 11.63 -0.77
C TYR A 43 -16.99 12.03 0.31
N ASP A 44 -17.30 11.75 1.56
CA ASP A 44 -16.38 11.80 2.70
C ASP A 44 -16.69 10.66 3.65
N LEU A 45 -15.89 9.61 3.64
CA LEU A 45 -16.10 8.39 4.42
C LEU A 45 -17.54 7.87 4.29
N PHE A 46 -18.28 7.97 5.38
CA PHE A 46 -19.65 7.43 5.53
C PHE A 46 -20.74 8.37 5.00
N LYS A 47 -20.37 9.50 4.44
CA LYS A 47 -21.31 10.50 3.92
C LYS A 47 -21.12 10.72 2.42
N ARG A 48 -22.25 10.95 1.77
CA ARG A 48 -22.35 11.38 0.40
C ARG A 48 -23.15 12.67 0.33
N VAL A 49 -22.68 13.62 -0.44
CA VAL A 49 -23.43 14.84 -0.75
C VAL A 49 -23.73 14.85 -2.25
N LYS A 50 -25.01 14.95 -2.59
CA LYS A 50 -25.48 15.04 -3.98
C LYS A 50 -26.56 16.12 -4.09
N ASN A 51 -26.32 17.08 -4.99
CA ASN A 51 -27.21 18.23 -5.20
C ASN A 51 -27.57 18.98 -3.89
N GLY A 52 -26.58 19.15 -3.00
CA GLY A 52 -26.77 19.80 -1.70
C GLY A 52 -27.43 18.94 -0.62
N VAL A 53 -27.84 17.71 -0.94
CA VAL A 53 -28.45 16.79 0.04
C VAL A 53 -27.40 15.86 0.61
N VAL A 54 -27.29 15.82 1.94
CA VAL A 54 -26.43 14.90 2.69
C VAL A 54 -27.15 13.60 2.93
N SER A 55 -26.52 12.49 2.62
CA SER A 55 -27.01 11.13 2.90
C SER A 55 -25.88 10.23 3.39
N ASP A 56 -26.22 9.04 3.86
CA ASP A 56 -25.22 8.03 4.13
C ASP A 56 -24.61 7.50 2.82
N ASN A 57 -23.30 7.19 2.87
CA ASN A 57 -22.58 6.57 1.76
C ASN A 57 -22.82 5.06 1.76
N VAL A 58 -23.97 4.63 1.28
CA VAL A 58 -24.34 3.20 1.18
C VAL A 58 -23.62 2.46 0.05
N GLU A 59 -23.01 3.20 -0.87
CA GLU A 59 -22.23 2.64 -2.00
C GLU A 59 -20.82 2.21 -1.57
N GLY A 60 -20.33 2.76 -0.44
CA GLY A 60 -19.00 2.46 0.09
C GLY A 60 -17.88 3.06 -0.75
N ALA A 61 -16.86 2.25 -1.05
CA ALA A 61 -15.73 2.62 -1.88
C ALA A 61 -15.56 1.61 -3.04
N GLU A 62 -15.06 2.05 -4.17
CA GLU A 62 -14.69 1.17 -5.28
C GLU A 62 -13.36 0.46 -4.99
N VAL A 63 -12.40 1.21 -4.46
CA VAL A 63 -11.07 0.69 -4.12
C VAL A 63 -10.65 1.18 -2.75
N ALA A 64 -9.99 0.31 -2.01
CA ALA A 64 -9.13 0.68 -0.89
C ALA A 64 -7.67 0.33 -1.23
N VAL A 65 -6.76 1.28 -1.02
CA VAL A 65 -5.31 1.07 -1.10
C VAL A 65 -4.77 1.19 0.31
N LEU A 66 -4.28 0.10 0.88
CA LEU A 66 -3.72 0.10 2.22
C LEU A 66 -2.29 0.63 2.22
N GLY A 67 -1.88 1.24 3.32
CA GLY A 67 -0.47 1.55 3.58
C GLY A 67 0.37 0.28 3.59
N ASP A 68 1.68 0.43 3.37
CA ASP A 68 2.62 -0.69 3.33
C ASP A 68 2.52 -1.53 4.61
N ILE A 69 2.30 -2.85 4.44
CA ILE A 69 1.85 -3.74 5.53
C ILE A 69 2.98 -4.11 6.48
N HIS A 70 4.08 -4.64 5.93
CA HIS A 70 5.25 -5.10 6.69
C HIS A 70 4.88 -6.01 7.87
N ILE A 71 4.46 -7.24 7.60
CA ILE A 71 3.88 -8.15 8.60
C ILE A 71 4.77 -8.32 9.82
N ALA A 72 6.10 -8.40 9.64
CA ALA A 72 7.04 -8.57 10.74
C ALA A 72 7.11 -7.35 11.68
N HIS A 73 6.81 -6.15 11.16
CA HIS A 73 6.85 -4.87 11.89
C HIS A 73 5.48 -4.21 12.02
N ASN A 74 4.42 -4.97 11.81
CA ASN A 74 3.05 -4.47 11.71
C ASN A 74 2.58 -3.78 12.98
N ASP A 75 2.01 -2.58 12.86
CA ASP A 75 1.25 -1.92 13.93
C ASP A 75 -0.16 -2.52 13.97
N LYS A 76 -0.42 -3.35 14.98
CA LYS A 76 -1.69 -4.07 15.14
C LYS A 76 -2.88 -3.13 15.15
N LYS A 77 -2.78 -2.01 15.85
CA LYS A 77 -3.88 -1.05 16.00
C LYS A 77 -4.19 -0.32 14.69
N ALA A 78 -3.17 0.11 13.95
CA ALA A 78 -3.34 0.73 12.64
C ALA A 78 -3.95 -0.26 11.65
N THR A 79 -3.51 -1.52 11.70
CA THR A 79 -4.04 -2.59 10.85
C THR A 79 -5.49 -2.94 11.20
N GLU A 80 -5.83 -3.15 12.47
CA GLU A 80 -7.20 -3.45 12.90
C GLU A 80 -8.18 -2.35 12.45
N VAL A 81 -7.81 -1.10 12.63
CA VAL A 81 -8.62 0.06 12.22
C VAL A 81 -8.73 0.17 10.69
N SER A 82 -7.69 -0.21 9.95
CA SER A 82 -7.74 -0.27 8.48
C SER A 82 -8.73 -1.33 8.01
N PHE A 83 -8.73 -2.51 8.61
CA PHE A 83 -9.69 -3.56 8.27
C PHE A 83 -11.12 -3.25 8.76
N ASP A 84 -11.29 -2.54 9.89
CA ASP A 84 -12.60 -1.97 10.27
C ASP A 84 -13.13 -1.00 9.20
N LEU A 85 -12.27 -0.16 8.63
CA LEU A 85 -12.62 0.70 7.50
C LEU A 85 -13.06 -0.12 6.27
N LEU A 86 -12.36 -1.22 5.94
CA LEU A 86 -12.77 -2.11 4.84
C LEU A 86 -14.12 -2.79 5.10
N ASP A 87 -14.37 -3.27 6.32
CA ASP A 87 -15.65 -3.90 6.68
C ASP A 87 -16.83 -2.92 6.52
N LYS A 88 -16.61 -1.62 6.74
CA LYS A 88 -17.62 -0.56 6.58
C LYS A 88 -17.75 -0.09 5.13
N MET A 89 -16.64 0.13 4.45
CA MET A 89 -16.62 0.70 3.10
C MET A 89 -16.82 -0.36 2.00
N LYS A 90 -16.61 -1.65 2.30
CA LYS A 90 -16.81 -2.81 1.42
C LYS A 90 -16.27 -2.60 0.00
N PRO A 91 -14.98 -2.28 -0.16
CA PRO A 91 -14.42 -1.98 -1.46
C PRO A 91 -14.46 -3.22 -2.38
N ASN A 92 -14.68 -2.98 -3.69
CA ASN A 92 -14.61 -4.02 -4.70
C ASN A 92 -13.18 -4.53 -4.92
N HIS A 93 -12.18 -3.70 -4.62
CA HIS A 93 -10.75 -4.03 -4.74
C HIS A 93 -9.99 -3.52 -3.52
N THR A 94 -9.14 -4.39 -2.93
CA THR A 94 -8.26 -4.02 -1.82
C THR A 94 -6.81 -4.23 -2.25
N MET A 95 -6.10 -3.12 -2.49
CA MET A 95 -4.70 -3.14 -2.90
C MET A 95 -3.80 -3.27 -1.68
N LEU A 96 -2.86 -4.23 -1.73
CA LEU A 96 -1.86 -4.48 -0.70
C LEU A 96 -0.47 -4.20 -1.23
N HIS A 97 0.31 -3.47 -0.46
CA HIS A 97 1.71 -3.13 -0.73
C HIS A 97 2.61 -3.68 0.38
N ASP A 98 3.82 -4.12 0.03
CA ASP A 98 4.86 -4.57 0.96
C ASP A 98 4.34 -5.48 2.07
N ILE A 99 3.74 -6.62 1.70
CA ILE A 99 3.13 -7.53 2.68
C ILE A 99 4.17 -8.30 3.50
N ILE A 100 5.33 -8.61 2.94
CA ILE A 100 6.42 -9.33 3.57
C ILE A 100 7.65 -8.42 3.69
N ASP A 101 8.49 -8.69 4.70
CA ASP A 101 9.73 -7.94 4.90
C ASP A 101 10.96 -8.61 4.30
N CYS A 102 10.91 -9.93 4.14
CA CYS A 102 12.07 -10.77 3.79
C CYS A 102 13.28 -10.50 4.69
N GLU A 103 13.01 -10.23 5.97
CA GLU A 103 14.03 -9.87 6.96
C GLU A 103 15.07 -10.98 7.14
N SER A 104 14.63 -12.24 7.09
CA SER A 104 15.50 -13.42 7.24
C SER A 104 16.63 -13.50 6.21
N ILE A 105 16.47 -12.84 5.05
CA ILE A 105 17.42 -12.83 3.93
C ILE A 105 17.79 -11.42 3.48
N SER A 106 17.58 -10.41 4.31
CA SER A 106 17.87 -9.02 3.98
C SER A 106 19.37 -8.82 3.69
N HIS A 107 19.68 -8.38 2.48
CA HIS A 107 21.04 -8.08 2.04
C HIS A 107 21.67 -6.90 2.76
N HIS A 108 20.86 -6.02 3.38
CA HIS A 108 21.36 -4.90 4.16
C HIS A 108 22.07 -5.31 5.46
N GLU A 109 21.80 -6.51 5.95
CA GLU A 109 22.33 -7.04 7.22
C GLU A 109 23.17 -8.29 7.04
N GLU A 110 23.41 -8.71 5.79
CA GLU A 110 24.14 -9.94 5.44
C GLU A 110 25.58 -9.97 6.01
N ASN A 111 26.20 -8.81 6.13
CA ASN A 111 27.57 -8.66 6.62
C ASN A 111 27.64 -8.11 8.06
N ASP A 112 26.51 -8.00 8.78
CA ASP A 112 26.47 -7.57 10.17
C ASP A 112 26.34 -8.79 11.10
N PRO A 113 27.44 -9.25 11.75
CA PRO A 113 27.40 -10.45 12.58
C PRO A 113 26.52 -10.29 13.82
N PHE A 114 26.34 -9.05 14.33
CA PHE A 114 25.48 -8.80 15.49
C PHE A 114 24.00 -8.91 15.13
N ARG A 115 23.62 -8.38 13.97
CA ARG A 115 22.25 -8.55 13.46
C ARG A 115 21.92 -9.99 13.14
N ILE A 116 22.88 -10.70 12.58
CA ILE A 116 22.74 -12.12 12.27
C ILE A 116 22.50 -12.93 13.56
N MET A 117 23.33 -12.72 14.58
CA MET A 117 23.18 -13.37 15.88
C MET A 117 21.82 -13.05 16.52
N GLN A 118 21.42 -11.77 16.51
CA GLN A 118 20.13 -11.34 17.03
C GLN A 118 18.94 -12.02 16.34
N LYS A 119 19.00 -12.20 15.01
CA LYS A 119 17.97 -12.92 14.25
C LYS A 119 17.90 -14.41 14.62
N GLU A 120 19.05 -15.03 14.89
CA GLU A 120 19.10 -16.43 15.36
C GLU A 120 18.47 -16.56 16.75
N GLU A 121 18.83 -15.70 17.68
CA GLU A 121 18.29 -15.68 19.04
C GLU A 121 16.78 -15.43 19.08
N ASN A 122 16.29 -14.50 18.24
CA ASN A 122 14.87 -14.14 18.16
C ASN A 122 14.04 -15.07 17.25
N GLY A 123 14.70 -15.99 16.51
CA GLY A 123 14.04 -16.89 15.55
C GLY A 123 13.47 -16.18 14.31
N THR A 124 13.95 -14.97 13.98
CA THR A 124 13.53 -14.20 12.78
C THR A 124 14.41 -14.47 11.55
N GLY A 125 15.42 -15.34 11.69
CA GLY A 125 16.29 -15.76 10.58
C GLY A 125 15.78 -16.91 9.72
N ASP A 126 14.55 -17.37 9.93
CA ASP A 126 13.95 -18.52 9.21
C ASP A 126 12.98 -18.03 8.12
N LEU A 127 13.45 -18.10 6.87
CA LEU A 127 12.66 -17.69 5.70
C LEU A 127 11.39 -18.52 5.53
N LYS A 128 11.44 -19.84 5.84
CA LYS A 128 10.24 -20.69 5.72
C LYS A 128 9.13 -20.18 6.63
N LYS A 129 9.49 -19.91 7.89
CA LYS A 129 8.54 -19.39 8.89
C LYS A 129 7.99 -18.01 8.48
N GLU A 130 8.82 -17.15 7.94
CA GLU A 130 8.42 -15.82 7.45
C GLU A 130 7.39 -15.93 6.31
N LEU A 131 7.61 -16.84 5.35
CA LEU A 131 6.67 -17.11 4.27
C LEU A 131 5.37 -17.76 4.76
N GLU A 132 5.44 -18.69 5.72
CA GLU A 132 4.26 -19.31 6.32
C GLU A 132 3.38 -18.28 7.04
N ILE A 133 3.99 -17.35 7.80
CA ILE A 133 3.28 -16.24 8.47
C ILE A 133 2.61 -15.33 7.42
N MET A 134 3.28 -15.00 6.33
CA MET A 134 2.71 -14.20 5.24
C MET A 134 1.48 -14.90 4.64
N LEU A 135 1.59 -16.18 4.30
CA LEU A 135 0.48 -16.91 3.70
C LEU A 135 -0.71 -17.03 4.67
N GLU A 136 -0.48 -17.27 5.95
CA GLU A 136 -1.55 -17.32 6.95
C GLU A 136 -2.21 -15.94 7.12
N TRP A 137 -1.42 -14.87 7.15
CA TRP A 137 -1.94 -13.50 7.20
C TRP A 137 -2.85 -13.16 6.01
N VAL A 138 -2.47 -13.59 4.80
CA VAL A 138 -3.29 -13.42 3.59
C VAL A 138 -4.56 -14.27 3.66
N LYS A 139 -4.46 -15.52 4.10
CA LYS A 139 -5.57 -16.46 4.26
C LYS A 139 -6.68 -15.91 5.14
N ASP A 140 -6.33 -15.29 6.27
CA ASP A 140 -7.28 -14.70 7.21
C ASP A 140 -8.07 -13.53 6.60
N ARG A 141 -7.60 -13.00 5.45
CA ARG A 141 -8.12 -11.79 4.81
C ARG A 141 -8.73 -12.00 3.44
N LEU A 142 -8.93 -13.25 3.02
CA LEU A 142 -9.46 -13.59 1.69
C LEU A 142 -10.86 -13.00 1.39
N LYS A 143 -11.61 -12.58 2.42
CA LYS A 143 -12.92 -11.94 2.25
C LYS A 143 -12.86 -10.53 1.63
N TYR A 144 -11.65 -9.91 1.51
CA TYR A 144 -11.50 -8.50 1.16
C TYR A 144 -11.12 -8.24 -0.32
N ASN A 145 -11.29 -9.20 -1.22
CA ASN A 145 -10.96 -9.05 -2.66
C ASN A 145 -9.54 -8.51 -2.87
N LEU A 146 -8.55 -9.23 -2.37
CA LEU A 146 -7.16 -8.79 -2.30
C LEU A 146 -6.47 -8.76 -3.66
N VAL A 147 -5.73 -7.68 -3.90
CA VAL A 147 -4.80 -7.52 -5.02
C VAL A 147 -3.44 -7.17 -4.46
N VAL A 148 -2.46 -8.04 -4.60
CA VAL A 148 -1.09 -7.84 -4.10
C VAL A 148 -0.24 -7.22 -5.20
N VAL A 149 0.34 -6.07 -4.93
CA VAL A 149 1.21 -5.33 -5.85
C VAL A 149 2.66 -5.66 -5.52
N ARG A 150 3.42 -6.12 -6.51
CA ARG A 150 4.85 -6.45 -6.33
C ARG A 150 5.63 -5.26 -5.81
N SER A 151 6.40 -5.50 -4.76
CA SER A 151 7.16 -4.49 -4.02
C SER A 151 8.67 -4.75 -4.07
N ASN A 152 9.45 -3.81 -3.52
CA ASN A 152 10.89 -4.00 -3.38
C ASN A 152 11.25 -5.10 -2.36
N HIS A 153 10.42 -5.35 -1.36
CA HIS A 153 10.63 -6.44 -0.40
C HIS A 153 10.35 -7.80 -1.02
N ASP A 154 9.37 -7.90 -1.91
CA ASP A 154 9.16 -9.12 -2.71
C ASP A 154 10.38 -9.42 -3.59
N ASP A 155 11.01 -8.38 -4.14
CA ASP A 155 12.25 -8.49 -4.94
C ASP A 155 13.45 -9.00 -4.13
N PHE A 156 13.46 -8.89 -2.80
CA PHE A 156 14.54 -9.39 -1.97
C PHE A 156 14.71 -10.91 -2.11
N LEU A 157 13.61 -11.65 -2.14
CA LEU A 157 13.68 -13.11 -2.34
C LEU A 157 14.26 -13.47 -3.71
N ASP A 158 13.75 -12.88 -4.79
CA ASP A 158 14.24 -13.14 -6.15
C ASP A 158 15.72 -12.76 -6.31
N ARG A 159 16.13 -11.63 -5.72
CA ARG A 159 17.51 -11.16 -5.73
C ARG A 159 18.41 -12.09 -4.94
N TRP A 160 17.99 -12.50 -3.76
CA TRP A 160 18.73 -13.43 -2.91
C TRP A 160 18.95 -14.76 -3.63
N LEU A 161 17.94 -15.33 -4.28
CA LEU A 161 18.06 -16.56 -5.07
C LEU A 161 19.06 -16.44 -6.21
N LYS A 162 19.22 -15.25 -6.81
CA LYS A 162 20.12 -15.00 -7.94
C LYS A 162 21.56 -14.67 -7.53
N SER A 163 21.79 -14.22 -6.29
CA SER A 163 23.07 -13.63 -5.89
C SER A 163 23.77 -14.31 -4.70
N VAL A 164 23.03 -15.04 -3.84
CA VAL A 164 23.60 -15.62 -2.64
C VAL A 164 24.58 -16.77 -2.95
N ASP A 165 25.69 -16.85 -2.21
CA ASP A 165 26.49 -18.08 -2.19
C ASP A 165 25.71 -19.17 -1.42
N TRP A 166 24.97 -19.98 -2.14
CA TRP A 166 24.10 -21.02 -1.58
C TRP A 166 24.84 -22.01 -0.68
N ARG A 167 26.15 -22.22 -0.89
CA ARG A 167 27.00 -23.10 -0.06
C ARG A 167 27.09 -22.61 1.37
N ARG A 168 27.02 -21.30 1.58
CA ARG A 168 27.11 -20.61 2.86
C ARG A 168 25.76 -20.11 3.37
N ALA A 169 24.73 -20.13 2.53
CA ALA A 169 23.40 -19.63 2.88
C ALA A 169 22.81 -20.39 4.06
N ARG A 170 22.15 -19.66 4.97
CA ARG A 170 21.49 -20.25 6.16
C ARG A 170 20.24 -20.99 5.77
N ASN A 171 19.40 -20.39 4.94
CA ASN A 171 18.14 -20.93 4.46
C ASN A 171 18.30 -21.87 3.24
N LYS A 172 19.27 -22.81 3.25
CA LYS A 172 19.63 -23.67 2.10
C LYS A 172 18.43 -24.40 1.49
N ARG A 173 17.56 -24.96 2.35
CA ARG A 173 16.37 -25.67 1.89
C ARG A 173 15.42 -24.76 1.14
N MET A 174 15.24 -23.55 1.65
CA MET A 174 14.41 -22.52 0.99
C MET A 174 15.06 -21.97 -0.27
N PHE A 175 16.41 -21.91 -0.31
CA PHE A 175 17.12 -21.60 -1.53
C PHE A 175 16.80 -22.61 -2.64
N LEU A 176 16.94 -23.91 -2.38
CA LEU A 176 16.66 -24.95 -3.39
C LEU A 176 15.19 -24.91 -3.83
N TYR A 177 14.27 -24.77 -2.90
CA TYR A 177 12.85 -24.67 -3.20
C TYR A 177 12.50 -23.43 -4.02
N GLY A 178 12.98 -22.26 -3.63
CA GLY A 178 12.73 -21.01 -4.36
C GLY A 178 13.42 -20.97 -5.73
N ALA A 179 14.65 -21.52 -5.85
CA ALA A 179 15.36 -21.61 -7.11
C ALA A 179 14.63 -22.51 -8.12
N GLU A 180 14.09 -23.66 -7.68
CA GLU A 180 13.27 -24.53 -8.52
C GLU A 180 12.01 -23.80 -9.01
N ILE A 181 11.31 -23.11 -8.12
CA ILE A 181 10.15 -22.29 -8.49
C ILE A 181 10.53 -21.24 -9.53
N LEU A 182 11.57 -20.46 -9.28
CA LEU A 182 12.00 -19.39 -10.18
C LEU A 182 12.44 -19.92 -11.56
N ALA A 183 13.06 -21.10 -11.60
CA ALA A 183 13.50 -21.72 -12.84
C ALA A 183 12.35 -22.30 -13.68
N ASN A 184 11.32 -22.87 -13.04
CA ASN A 184 10.36 -23.72 -13.72
C ASN A 184 8.94 -23.15 -13.78
N GLN A 185 8.62 -22.12 -12.96
CA GLN A 185 7.25 -21.59 -12.88
C GLN A 185 7.11 -20.27 -13.66
N PRO A 186 6.29 -20.23 -14.74
CA PRO A 186 6.09 -19.00 -15.52
C PRO A 186 5.61 -17.79 -14.71
N ILE A 187 4.76 -18.03 -13.71
CA ILE A 187 4.28 -16.97 -12.80
C ILE A 187 5.46 -16.38 -12.01
N ALA A 188 6.34 -17.23 -11.45
CA ALA A 188 7.50 -16.75 -10.70
C ALA A 188 8.48 -15.99 -11.59
N GLN A 189 8.70 -16.45 -12.83
CA GLN A 189 9.54 -15.76 -13.81
C GLN A 189 9.02 -14.37 -14.16
N LYS A 190 7.71 -14.22 -14.29
CA LYS A 190 7.07 -12.95 -14.64
C LYS A 190 6.84 -12.04 -13.43
N LYS A 191 6.33 -12.58 -12.31
CA LYS A 191 5.82 -11.80 -11.18
C LYS A 191 6.63 -11.97 -9.89
N GLY A 192 7.62 -12.88 -9.85
CA GLY A 192 8.41 -13.20 -8.67
C GLY A 192 7.89 -14.40 -7.87
N VAL A 193 8.76 -14.94 -7.02
CA VAL A 193 8.48 -16.16 -6.24
C VAL A 193 7.36 -15.93 -5.22
N ILE A 194 7.29 -14.76 -4.59
CA ILE A 194 6.22 -14.42 -3.63
C ILE A 194 4.84 -14.50 -4.31
N SER A 195 4.70 -13.90 -5.49
CA SER A 195 3.45 -13.97 -6.28
C SER A 195 3.06 -15.41 -6.60
N PHE A 196 4.01 -16.25 -7.01
CA PHE A 196 3.75 -17.66 -7.26
C PHE A 196 3.25 -18.38 -6.00
N LEU A 197 3.88 -18.15 -4.84
CA LEU A 197 3.47 -18.78 -3.59
C LEU A 197 2.04 -18.41 -3.19
N ILE A 198 1.67 -17.15 -3.37
CA ILE A 198 0.31 -16.66 -3.09
C ILE A 198 -0.70 -17.28 -4.07
N GLU A 199 -0.44 -17.23 -5.37
CA GLU A 199 -1.36 -17.79 -6.38
C GLU A 199 -1.48 -19.31 -6.26
N ASN A 200 -0.38 -20.01 -5.92
CA ASN A 200 -0.41 -21.45 -5.67
C ASN A 200 -1.24 -21.84 -4.42
N ALA A 201 -1.20 -20.98 -3.39
CA ALA A 201 -1.94 -21.24 -2.15
C ALA A 201 -3.43 -20.90 -2.24
N PHE A 202 -3.81 -19.86 -2.99
CA PHE A 202 -5.16 -19.29 -2.94
C PHE A 202 -5.88 -19.26 -4.29
N GLY A 203 -5.20 -19.55 -5.40
CA GLY A 203 -5.78 -19.50 -6.74
C GLY A 203 -6.36 -18.12 -7.06
N ASP A 204 -7.52 -18.11 -7.70
CA ASP A 204 -8.21 -16.88 -8.12
C ASP A 204 -8.77 -16.03 -6.98
N LYS A 205 -8.63 -16.46 -5.71
CA LYS A 205 -9.10 -15.69 -4.55
C LYS A 205 -8.21 -14.48 -4.24
N VAL A 206 -6.97 -14.50 -4.71
CA VAL A 206 -6.02 -13.38 -4.55
C VAL A 206 -5.35 -13.12 -5.89
N LYS A 207 -5.46 -11.90 -6.37
CA LYS A 207 -4.74 -11.48 -7.57
C LYS A 207 -3.36 -10.96 -7.20
N THR A 208 -2.32 -11.35 -7.92
CA THR A 208 -1.00 -10.75 -7.79
C THR A 208 -0.61 -9.99 -9.05
N LEU A 209 0.17 -8.93 -8.91
CA LEU A 209 0.66 -8.10 -10.00
C LEU A 209 2.18 -8.11 -10.03
N GLY A 210 2.75 -8.26 -11.23
CA GLY A 210 4.18 -8.06 -11.49
C GLY A 210 4.53 -6.59 -11.68
N LEU A 211 5.82 -6.29 -11.89
CA LEU A 211 6.30 -4.91 -12.06
C LEU A 211 5.71 -4.18 -13.26
N ASP A 212 5.43 -4.91 -14.35
CA ASP A 212 4.92 -4.37 -15.61
C ASP A 212 3.41 -4.58 -15.80
N ASP A 213 2.74 -5.16 -14.79
CA ASP A 213 1.30 -5.39 -14.87
C ASP A 213 0.55 -4.10 -14.50
N SER A 214 -0.33 -3.63 -15.41
CA SER A 214 -1.24 -2.52 -15.14
C SER A 214 -2.51 -3.01 -14.46
N TYR A 215 -2.97 -2.28 -13.46
CA TYR A 215 -4.25 -2.52 -12.79
C TYR A 215 -5.03 -1.22 -12.65
N ARG A 216 -5.90 -0.97 -13.60
CA ARG A 216 -6.68 0.28 -13.65
C ARG A 216 -8.10 0.04 -13.17
N VAL A 217 -8.50 0.85 -12.20
CA VAL A 217 -9.89 0.93 -11.75
C VAL A 217 -10.33 2.37 -11.89
N LEU A 218 -11.42 2.60 -12.62
CA LEU A 218 -11.82 3.92 -13.08
C LEU A 218 -10.62 4.61 -13.79
N ASP A 219 -10.22 5.80 -13.37
CA ASP A 219 -9.08 6.53 -13.95
C ASP A 219 -7.74 6.31 -13.23
N TRP A 220 -7.68 5.42 -12.24
CA TRP A 220 -6.52 5.25 -11.37
C TRP A 220 -5.71 4.02 -11.76
N GLU A 221 -4.41 4.21 -11.97
CA GLU A 221 -3.43 3.12 -12.03
C GLU A 221 -3.02 2.71 -10.61
N LEU A 222 -3.15 1.43 -10.29
CA LEU A 222 -2.95 0.86 -8.96
C LEU A 222 -1.92 -0.27 -8.94
N GLY A 223 -1.36 -0.63 -10.09
CA GLY A 223 -0.37 -1.72 -10.22
C GLY A 223 1.06 -1.31 -9.87
N VAL A 224 1.29 -0.08 -9.38
CA VAL A 224 2.63 0.45 -9.09
C VAL A 224 2.84 0.58 -7.59
N HIS A 225 3.83 -0.15 -7.04
CA HIS A 225 4.19 0.00 -5.63
C HIS A 225 4.86 1.35 -5.33
N GLY A 226 5.79 1.79 -6.16
CA GLY A 226 6.45 3.08 -5.97
C GLY A 226 7.98 3.05 -5.86
N HIS A 227 8.60 1.86 -5.83
CA HIS A 227 10.06 1.71 -5.73
C HIS A 227 10.77 1.86 -7.08
N VAL A 228 10.10 1.58 -8.19
CA VAL A 228 10.61 1.73 -9.55
C VAL A 228 9.93 2.90 -10.24
N GLY A 229 10.71 3.88 -10.65
CA GLY A 229 10.28 5.06 -11.39
C GLY A 229 10.52 4.94 -12.89
N ALA A 230 10.47 6.06 -13.59
CA ALA A 230 10.67 6.13 -15.02
C ALA A 230 12.02 5.53 -15.43
N ASN A 231 12.01 4.69 -16.48
CA ASN A 231 13.18 4.03 -17.05
C ASN A 231 13.98 3.17 -16.06
N GLY A 232 13.31 2.57 -15.06
CA GLY A 232 13.94 1.74 -14.04
C GLY A 232 14.73 2.50 -12.98
N SER A 233 14.63 3.82 -12.93
CA SER A 233 15.23 4.63 -11.86
C SER A 233 14.50 4.43 -10.54
N ARG A 234 15.07 4.95 -9.45
CA ARG A 234 14.37 4.95 -8.16
C ARG A 234 13.08 5.78 -8.25
N GLY A 235 11.96 5.22 -7.81
CA GLY A 235 10.67 5.87 -7.84
C GLY A 235 10.59 7.13 -6.96
N SER A 236 9.83 8.12 -7.41
CA SER A 236 9.54 9.32 -6.64
C SER A 236 8.21 9.96 -7.07
N ALA A 237 7.54 10.67 -6.16
CA ALA A 237 6.29 11.37 -6.45
C ALA A 237 6.41 12.33 -7.65
N ASN A 238 7.57 12.97 -7.82
CA ASN A 238 7.82 13.89 -8.95
C ASN A 238 7.87 13.18 -10.31
N GLN A 239 8.35 11.95 -10.36
CA GLN A 239 8.35 11.16 -11.60
C GLN A 239 6.95 10.69 -11.95
N TYR A 240 6.20 10.20 -10.96
CA TYR A 240 4.84 9.68 -11.19
C TYR A 240 3.87 10.75 -11.65
N LYS A 241 3.93 11.97 -11.12
CA LYS A 241 3.11 13.08 -11.63
C LYS A 241 3.39 13.43 -13.09
N GLN A 242 4.59 13.13 -13.60
CA GLN A 242 4.95 13.35 -15.00
C GLN A 242 4.40 12.30 -15.96
N MET A 243 3.93 11.16 -15.44
CA MET A 243 3.40 10.05 -16.27
C MET A 243 2.00 10.33 -16.84
N ASN A 244 1.41 11.49 -16.56
CA ASN A 244 0.11 11.92 -17.08
C ASN A 244 -1.01 10.88 -16.86
N THR A 245 -0.94 10.18 -15.75
CA THR A 245 -1.93 9.19 -15.33
C THR A 245 -2.18 9.34 -13.84
N LYS A 246 -3.43 9.22 -13.41
CA LYS A 246 -3.71 9.16 -11.98
C LYS A 246 -3.21 7.86 -11.42
N MET A 247 -2.47 7.90 -10.30
CA MET A 247 -2.00 6.67 -9.65
C MET A 247 -1.93 6.81 -8.14
N ILE A 248 -2.04 5.67 -7.47
CA ILE A 248 -1.82 5.56 -6.02
C ILE A 248 -0.71 4.55 -5.79
N THR A 249 0.33 4.95 -5.05
CA THR A 249 1.51 4.12 -4.74
C THR A 249 1.73 4.00 -3.23
N GLY A 250 2.56 3.05 -2.81
CA GLY A 250 3.12 2.91 -1.46
C GLY A 250 4.59 3.34 -1.40
N HIS A 251 5.44 2.51 -0.79
CA HIS A 251 6.90 2.55 -0.71
C HIS A 251 7.50 3.61 0.19
N THR A 252 7.05 4.85 0.15
CA THR A 252 7.74 5.94 0.88
C THR A 252 7.32 6.03 2.34
N HIS A 253 6.24 5.38 2.73
CA HIS A 253 5.58 5.47 4.03
C HIS A 253 5.16 6.90 4.43
N SER A 254 5.33 7.86 3.53
CA SER A 254 5.05 9.29 3.73
C SER A 254 3.86 9.69 2.85
N PRO A 255 2.65 9.74 3.42
CA PRO A 255 1.46 10.04 2.64
C PRO A 255 1.56 11.39 1.94
N SER A 256 1.21 11.42 0.68
CA SER A 256 1.24 12.65 -0.11
C SER A 256 0.18 12.64 -1.20
N ARG A 257 -0.21 13.84 -1.65
CA ARG A 257 -1.10 14.04 -2.79
C ARG A 257 -0.58 15.19 -3.65
N GLN A 258 -0.27 14.91 -4.91
CA GLN A 258 0.26 15.89 -5.86
C GLN A 258 -0.20 15.56 -7.28
N ASP A 259 -0.84 16.50 -7.98
CA ASP A 259 -1.08 16.46 -9.43
C ASP A 259 -1.53 15.09 -10.00
N GLY A 260 -2.52 14.45 -9.39
CA GLY A 260 -3.02 13.14 -9.83
C GLY A 260 -2.25 11.94 -9.26
N HIS A 261 -1.16 12.16 -8.53
CA HIS A 261 -0.46 11.10 -7.79
C HIS A 261 -0.79 11.18 -6.30
N MET A 262 -1.07 10.03 -5.69
CA MET A 262 -1.15 9.85 -4.25
C MET A 262 -0.15 8.79 -3.82
N CYS A 263 0.43 8.96 -2.64
CA CYS A 263 1.17 7.93 -1.94
C CYS A 263 0.45 7.63 -0.63
N VAL A 264 0.21 6.36 -0.34
CA VAL A 264 -0.28 5.93 0.97
C VAL A 264 0.84 5.96 2.01
N GLY A 265 0.49 5.76 3.27
CA GLY A 265 1.47 5.64 4.36
C GLY A 265 1.93 4.21 4.56
N THR A 266 2.09 3.83 5.81
CA THR A 266 2.42 2.46 6.23
C THR A 266 1.44 1.97 7.30
N LEU A 267 1.34 0.65 7.45
CA LEU A 267 0.70 -0.01 8.60
C LEU A 267 1.73 -0.68 9.52
N SER A 268 3.02 -0.46 9.27
CA SER A 268 4.09 -0.86 10.19
C SER A 268 4.25 0.14 11.35
N GLY A 269 5.01 -0.24 12.36
CA GLY A 269 5.46 0.69 13.39
C GLY A 269 6.13 1.92 12.76
N LEU A 270 5.83 3.11 13.26
CA LEU A 270 6.42 4.37 12.76
C LEU A 270 7.89 4.53 13.14
N ARG A 271 8.41 3.66 14.00
CA ARG A 271 9.82 3.55 14.38
C ARG A 271 10.25 2.10 14.30
N VAL A 272 11.04 1.81 13.30
CA VAL A 272 11.68 0.51 13.08
C VAL A 272 13.20 0.69 13.06
N GLY A 273 13.96 -0.37 13.15
CA GLY A 273 15.42 -0.30 13.37
C GLY A 273 16.22 0.50 12.36
N TYR A 274 15.68 0.68 11.14
CA TYR A 274 16.39 1.35 10.03
C TYR A 274 15.95 2.81 9.79
N ASN A 275 14.78 3.27 10.23
CA ASN A 275 14.35 4.66 10.04
C ASN A 275 14.79 5.57 11.20
N LYS A 276 16.10 5.82 11.29
CA LYS A 276 16.70 6.69 12.31
C LYS A 276 16.52 8.18 11.96
N GLY A 277 16.49 9.04 12.98
CA GLY A 277 16.39 10.50 12.81
C GLY A 277 14.95 11.00 12.61
N ALA A 278 14.80 12.15 11.94
CA ALA A 278 13.49 12.71 11.61
C ALA A 278 12.77 11.84 10.58
N SER A 279 11.49 11.59 10.82
CA SER A 279 10.67 10.73 9.96
C SER A 279 9.35 11.42 9.61
N SER A 280 8.95 11.31 8.35
CA SER A 280 7.64 11.71 7.84
C SER A 280 6.66 10.54 7.70
N TRP A 281 7.01 9.38 8.24
CA TRP A 281 6.15 8.20 8.19
C TRP A 281 4.86 8.41 8.95
N MET A 282 3.76 8.02 8.34
CA MET A 282 2.43 8.10 8.93
C MET A 282 1.60 6.88 8.55
N HIS A 283 0.68 6.49 9.42
CA HIS A 283 -0.35 5.53 9.06
C HIS A 283 -1.39 6.21 8.19
N ALA A 284 -1.53 5.76 6.94
CA ALA A 284 -2.54 6.26 6.02
C ALA A 284 -2.87 5.26 4.92
N ASN A 285 -4.15 5.16 4.62
CA ASN A 285 -4.73 4.43 3.50
C ASN A 285 -5.28 5.41 2.46
N ALA A 286 -5.71 4.92 1.31
CA ALA A 286 -6.50 5.69 0.37
C ALA A 286 -7.79 4.97 0.00
N LEU A 287 -8.87 5.73 -0.23
CA LEU A 287 -10.12 5.24 -0.79
C LEU A 287 -10.35 5.89 -2.15
N ILE A 288 -10.87 5.13 -3.11
CA ILE A 288 -11.44 5.64 -4.34
C ILE A 288 -12.94 5.38 -4.27
N TYR A 289 -13.72 6.45 -4.39
CA TYR A 289 -15.19 6.37 -4.35
C TYR A 289 -15.77 6.04 -5.74
N PRO A 290 -17.05 5.65 -5.83
CA PRO A 290 -17.70 5.30 -7.10
C PRO A 290 -17.68 6.41 -8.17
N ASP A 291 -17.53 7.67 -7.77
CA ASP A 291 -17.39 8.81 -8.68
C ASP A 291 -15.96 9.03 -9.20
N GLY A 292 -15.03 8.12 -8.89
CA GLY A 292 -13.64 8.17 -9.32
C GLY A 292 -12.75 9.15 -8.54
N LYS A 293 -13.27 9.76 -7.47
CA LYS A 293 -12.45 10.64 -6.61
C LYS A 293 -11.78 9.83 -5.51
N ALA A 294 -10.52 10.18 -5.25
CA ALA A 294 -9.74 9.51 -4.22
C ALA A 294 -9.52 10.43 -3.02
N GLN A 295 -9.39 9.80 -1.85
CA GLN A 295 -9.17 10.46 -0.57
C GLN A 295 -8.12 9.70 0.25
N LEU A 296 -7.13 10.42 0.81
CA LEU A 296 -6.22 9.86 1.82
C LEU A 296 -6.93 9.84 3.18
N ILE A 297 -6.82 8.71 3.86
CA ILE A 297 -7.41 8.46 5.17
C ILE A 297 -6.28 8.23 6.17
N TYR A 298 -5.96 9.25 6.94
CA TYR A 298 -4.93 9.21 7.97
C TYR A 298 -5.44 8.48 9.21
N ILE A 299 -4.60 7.63 9.80
CA ILE A 299 -4.89 6.94 11.05
C ILE A 299 -4.03 7.56 12.16
N VAL A 300 -4.68 8.18 13.13
CA VAL A 300 -4.02 8.84 14.27
C VAL A 300 -4.44 8.14 15.55
N LYS A 301 -3.49 7.56 16.28
CA LYS A 301 -3.74 6.80 17.52
C LYS A 301 -4.85 5.75 17.40
N GLY A 302 -4.95 5.10 16.22
CA GLY A 302 -5.94 4.04 15.95
C GLY A 302 -7.35 4.56 15.65
N LYS A 303 -7.47 5.78 15.11
CA LYS A 303 -8.72 6.33 14.59
C LYS A 303 -8.46 7.02 13.26
N TYR A 304 -9.43 7.02 12.35
CA TYR A 304 -9.37 7.75 11.07
C TYR A 304 -10.40 8.90 10.99
N CYS A 305 -11.27 9.02 11.97
CA CYS A 305 -12.21 10.13 12.17
C CYS A 305 -12.58 10.21 13.65
N ARG A 306 -13.23 11.30 14.04
CA ARG A 306 -13.65 11.54 15.43
C ARG A 306 -14.59 10.45 15.92
N GLU A 307 -15.62 10.12 15.14
CA GLU A 307 -16.61 9.11 15.48
C GLU A 307 -16.70 8.05 14.38
N ILE A 308 -16.19 6.86 14.67
CA ILE A 308 -16.33 5.71 13.79
C ILE A 308 -17.69 5.08 14.06
N PRO A 309 -18.62 5.04 13.07
CA PRO A 309 -19.93 4.44 13.27
C PRO A 309 -19.82 2.96 13.66
N LYS A 310 -20.46 2.56 14.75
CA LYS A 310 -20.47 1.14 15.18
C LYS A 310 -21.24 0.25 14.21
N ASN A 311 -22.34 0.78 13.66
CA ASN A 311 -23.26 0.07 12.77
C ASN A 311 -23.44 0.87 11.48
N PHE A 312 -22.42 0.92 10.64
CA PHE A 312 -22.53 1.42 9.27
C PHE A 312 -22.88 0.25 8.36
N LYS A 313 -24.04 0.34 7.69
CA LYS A 313 -24.55 -0.70 6.79
C LYS A 313 -24.18 -0.39 5.36
#